data_48be50281684074bbba0804391ebeeae
#
_entry.id   48be50281684074bbba0804391ebeeae
#
_cell.length_a   1.000
_cell.length_b   1.000
_cell.length_c   1.000
_cell.angle_alpha   90.00
_cell.angle_beta   90.00
_cell.angle_gamma   90.00
#
_symmetry.space_group_name_H-M   'P 1'
#
loop_
_entity.id
_entity.type
_entity.pdbx_description
1 polymer ?
#
loop_
_entity_poly.entity_id
_entity_poly.type
_entity_poly.pdbx_seq_one_letter_code
_entity_poly.pdbx_strand_id
1 'polypeptide(L)' 'MPHIHSLTAEWLPVSIAPSDGEDLELCVMDYDGIVLALTYACHKSGAGWVDASNEKHVDIQPTHWRKWTERH' A
#
# COMPACT_ATOMS: atom_id res chain seq x y z
N MET A 1 -6.81 24.55 -6.13
CA MET A 1 -6.57 23.96 -6.00
C MET A 1 -6.43 23.06 -5.75
N PRO A 2 -6.40 22.76 -5.62
CA PRO A 2 -5.99 21.81 -5.42
C PRO A 2 -6.44 20.63 -5.05
N HIS A 3 -6.55 19.93 -5.14
CA HIS A 3 -7.05 18.87 -4.97
C HIS A 3 -6.26 17.77 -5.16
N ILE A 4 -5.38 17.86 -5.76
CA ILE A 4 -4.53 16.90 -6.09
C ILE A 4 -3.87 16.29 -4.99
N HIS A 5 -3.52 17.02 -4.06
CA HIS A 5 -2.76 16.50 -3.00
C HIS A 5 -3.51 15.54 -2.17
N SER A 6 -4.78 15.48 -2.29
CA SER A 6 -5.50 14.54 -1.48
C SER A 6 -5.11 13.12 -1.79
N LEU A 7 -4.56 12.85 -2.95
CA LEU A 7 -4.14 11.52 -3.26
C LEU A 7 -2.97 11.08 -2.42
N THR A 8 -1.98 11.94 -2.30
CA THR A 8 -0.82 11.54 -1.53
C THR A 8 -1.10 11.60 -0.06
N ALA A 9 -2.05 12.41 0.34
CA ALA A 9 -2.32 12.52 1.75
C ALA A 9 -2.93 11.27 2.33
N GLU A 10 -3.35 10.34 1.48
CA GLU A 10 -3.95 9.13 1.99
C GLU A 10 -2.96 8.03 2.29
N TRP A 11 -1.72 8.19 1.89
CA TRP A 11 -0.72 7.17 2.17
C TRP A 11 -0.33 7.24 3.65
N LEU A 12 -0.30 6.08 4.29
CA LEU A 12 0.11 5.98 5.69
C LEU A 12 1.39 5.17 5.78
N PRO A 13 2.28 5.50 6.72
CA PRO A 13 3.51 4.73 6.84
C PRO A 13 3.24 3.35 7.41
N VAL A 14 4.07 2.40 7.03
CA VAL A 14 3.87 1.03 7.50
C VAL A 14 4.09 0.87 8.99
N SER A 15 4.67 1.88 9.65
CA SER A 15 4.76 1.85 11.11
C SER A 15 3.39 1.95 11.76
N ILE A 16 2.37 2.43 11.03
CA ILE A 16 1.01 2.41 11.51
C ILE A 16 0.39 1.17 10.91
N ALA A 17 0.16 0.15 11.73
CA ALA A 17 -0.27 -1.14 11.21
C ALA A 17 -1.70 -1.10 10.71
N PRO A 18 -1.97 -1.64 9.53
CA PRO A 18 -3.34 -1.75 9.05
C PRO A 18 -4.04 -2.94 9.70
N SER A 19 -5.35 -3.02 9.48
CA SER A 19 -6.10 -4.16 9.95
C SER A 19 -5.72 -5.40 9.14
N ASP A 20 -5.63 -6.54 9.81
CA ASP A 20 -5.31 -7.77 9.13
C ASP A 20 -6.41 -8.14 8.15
N GLY A 21 -6.01 -8.62 7.00
CA GLY A 21 -6.97 -9.10 6.01
C GLY A 21 -7.62 -8.04 5.16
N GLU A 22 -7.31 -6.79 5.41
CA GLU A 22 -7.88 -5.73 4.61
C GLU A 22 -7.09 -5.54 3.33
N ASP A 23 -7.76 -5.36 2.21
CA ASP A 23 -7.06 -5.14 0.95
C ASP A 23 -6.45 -3.75 0.91
N LEU A 24 -5.19 -3.70 0.59
CA LEU A 24 -4.41 -2.47 0.67
C LEU A 24 -3.61 -2.26 -0.60
N GLU A 25 -3.30 -1.01 -0.84
CA GLU A 25 -2.36 -0.64 -1.88
C GLU A 25 -1.03 -0.32 -1.22
N LEU A 26 0.04 -0.87 -1.73
CA LEU A 26 1.37 -0.68 -1.14
C LEU A 26 2.27 0.10 -2.06
N CYS A 27 3.17 0.88 -1.49
CA CYS A 27 4.15 1.57 -2.30
C CYS A 27 5.46 1.72 -1.54
N VAL A 28 6.49 2.02 -2.30
CA VAL A 28 7.79 2.39 -1.76
C VAL A 28 8.01 3.85 -2.10
N MET A 29 8.26 4.65 -1.10
CA MET A 29 8.53 6.07 -1.29
C MET A 29 9.88 6.41 -0.74
N ASP A 30 10.52 7.39 -1.38
CA ASP A 30 11.69 8.01 -0.76
C ASP A 30 11.39 9.50 -0.67
N TYR A 31 12.40 10.31 -0.39
CA TYR A 31 12.14 11.72 -0.18
C TYR A 31 11.77 12.46 -1.46
N ASP A 32 11.93 11.81 -2.62
CA ASP A 32 11.52 12.41 -3.88
C ASP A 32 10.13 11.99 -4.30
N GLY A 33 9.49 11.07 -3.59
CA GLY A 33 8.15 10.63 -3.93
C GLY A 33 8.07 9.13 -4.13
N ILE A 34 7.08 8.68 -4.87
CA ILE A 34 6.86 7.26 -5.05
C ILE A 34 7.86 6.69 -6.03
N VAL A 35 8.60 5.68 -5.58
CA VAL A 35 9.54 4.98 -6.41
C VAL A 35 8.88 3.79 -7.08
N LEU A 36 8.00 3.11 -6.36
CA LEU A 36 7.35 1.92 -6.85
C LEU A 36 5.99 1.79 -6.19
N ALA A 37 4.97 1.57 -6.97
CA ALA A 37 3.64 1.30 -6.43
C ALA A 37 3.15 0.01 -7.03
N LEU A 38 2.64 -0.88 -6.19
CA LEU A 38 2.10 -2.13 -6.68
C LEU A 38 0.74 -1.90 -7.30
N THR A 39 0.45 -2.65 -8.34
CA THR A 39 -0.77 -2.47 -9.10
C THR A 39 -1.85 -3.47 -8.73
N TYR A 40 -1.66 -4.20 -7.64
CA TYR A 40 -2.62 -5.20 -7.19
C TYR A 40 -2.78 -5.06 -5.68
N ALA A 41 -3.91 -5.54 -5.18
CA ALA A 41 -4.21 -5.45 -3.77
C ALA A 41 -3.37 -6.43 -2.97
N CYS A 42 -2.95 -6.02 -1.79
CA CYS A 42 -2.20 -6.86 -0.87
C CYS A 42 -2.83 -6.75 0.49
N HIS A 43 -2.48 -7.67 1.39
CA HIS A 43 -2.91 -7.49 2.77
C HIS A 43 -1.81 -7.97 3.70
N LYS A 44 -1.92 -7.54 4.94
CA LYS A 44 -0.94 -7.89 5.94
C LYS A 44 -1.18 -9.30 6.42
N SER A 45 -0.11 -10.07 6.56
CA SER A 45 -0.21 -11.43 7.04
C SER A 45 0.97 -11.67 7.96
N GLY A 46 0.73 -11.68 9.26
CA GLY A 46 1.81 -11.83 10.21
C GLY A 46 2.80 -10.70 10.10
N ALA A 47 4.05 -11.03 9.88
CA ALA A 47 5.10 -10.04 9.77
C ALA A 47 5.32 -9.55 8.34
N GLY A 48 4.58 -10.06 7.39
CA GLY A 48 4.84 -9.74 6.00
C GLY A 48 3.61 -9.28 5.27
N TRP A 49 3.71 -9.26 3.95
CA TRP A 49 2.64 -8.82 3.08
C TRP A 49 2.41 -9.89 2.04
N VAL A 50 1.16 -10.09 1.66
CA VAL A 50 0.82 -11.10 0.67
C VAL A 50 -0.08 -10.48 -0.40
N ASP A 51 -0.01 -11.04 -1.60
CA ASP A 51 -0.88 -10.65 -2.70
C ASP A 51 -2.29 -11.17 -2.37
N ALA A 52 -3.27 -10.28 -2.36
CA ALA A 52 -4.61 -10.65 -1.92
C ALA A 52 -5.28 -11.65 -2.85
N SER A 53 -4.83 -11.73 -4.10
CA SER A 53 -5.49 -12.62 -5.06
C SER A 53 -5.02 -14.07 -4.94
N ASN A 54 -3.81 -14.32 -4.45
CA ASN A 54 -3.28 -15.68 -4.41
C ASN A 54 -2.57 -16.02 -3.12
N GLU A 55 -2.53 -15.08 -2.16
CA GLU A 55 -1.93 -15.30 -0.84
C GLU A 55 -0.44 -15.60 -0.90
N LYS A 56 0.22 -15.19 -1.95
CA LYS A 56 1.66 -15.40 -2.04
C LYS A 56 2.39 -14.20 -1.49
N HIS A 57 3.51 -14.47 -0.85
CA HIS A 57 4.28 -13.39 -0.25
C HIS A 57 4.81 -12.42 -1.30
N VAL A 58 4.81 -11.15 -0.92
CA VAL A 58 5.32 -10.09 -1.76
C VAL A 58 6.72 -9.76 -1.31
N ASP A 59 7.65 -9.70 -2.25
CA ASP A 59 9.06 -9.55 -1.91
C ASP A 59 9.50 -8.12 -1.65
N ILE A 60 8.69 -7.13 -1.94
CA ILE A 60 9.12 -5.77 -1.69
C ILE A 60 8.91 -5.42 -0.22
N GLN A 61 9.62 -4.39 0.22
CA GLN A 61 9.42 -3.87 1.55
C GLN A 61 8.77 -2.51 1.42
N PRO A 62 7.45 -2.45 1.50
CA PRO A 62 6.76 -1.18 1.30
C PRO A 62 7.05 -0.22 2.43
N THR A 63 7.02 1.06 2.13
CA THR A 63 7.17 2.08 3.15
C THR A 63 5.84 2.66 3.56
N HIS A 64 4.83 2.57 2.68
CA HIS A 64 3.53 3.17 2.91
C HIS A 64 2.44 2.29 2.36
N TRP A 65 1.24 2.48 2.87
CA TRP A 65 0.07 1.75 2.42
C TRP A 65 -1.14 2.66 2.48
N ARG A 66 -2.19 2.27 1.76
CA ARG A 66 -3.49 2.91 1.89
C ARG A 66 -4.54 1.90 1.47
N LYS A 67 -5.80 2.19 1.71
CA LYS A 67 -6.84 1.25 1.38
C LYS A 67 -6.90 1.07 -0.12
N TRP A 68 -7.07 -0.17 -0.55
CA TRP A 68 -7.21 -0.47 -1.96
C TRP A 68 -8.55 0.04 -2.44
N THR A 69 -8.53 0.80 -3.52
CA THR A 69 -9.74 1.31 -4.11
C THR A 69 -9.84 0.74 -5.51
N GLU A 70 -10.87 -0.06 -5.75
CA GLU A 70 -11.03 -0.54 -7.06
C GLU A 70 -11.52 0.51 -7.92
N ARG A 71 -10.82 0.75 -9.01
CA ARG A 71 -11.31 1.74 -9.88
C ARG A 71 -11.15 1.33 -11.25
N HIS A 72 -11.98 1.72 -12.09
CA HIS A 72 -11.93 1.25 -13.43
C HIS A 72 -12.16 2.32 -14.43
#